data_62777e45edfd7a7b0a3ba94e18e46088
#
_entry.id   62777e45edfd7a7b0a3ba94e18e46088
#
_cell.length_a   1.000
_cell.length_b   1.000
_cell.length_c   1.000
_cell.angle_alpha   90.00
_cell.angle_beta   90.00
_cell.angle_gamma   90.00
#
_symmetry.space_group_name_H-M   'P 1'
#
loop_
_entity.id
_entity.type
_entity.pdbx_description
1 polymer ?
#
loop_
_entity_poly.entity_id
_entity_poly.type
_entity_poly.pdbx_seq_one_letter_code
_entity_poly.pdbx_strand_id
1 'polypeptide(L)'
;MTDSIATLSQENDISIIKLDDGKANAFSYDMLSQVNELLAKVPRDSGALVITGREGLFSGGFDLKTLATGDMEKITKMVQLGYRLLLELFSFDRPIVAAVSGHSIALGLFVTCSADYRIAIDGQYVCQANEVRNNMDIPTQIM
;
A
#
# COMPACT_ATOMS: atom_id res chain seq x y z
N MET A 1 -6.87 21.90 3.97
CA MET A 1 -5.85 21.15 3.19
C MET A 1 -5.58 19.88 3.96
N THR A 2 -5.88 18.74 3.39
CA THR A 2 -5.48 17.46 3.97
C THR A 2 -3.96 17.36 3.84
N ASP A 3 -3.25 17.14 4.94
CA ASP A 3 -1.80 16.92 4.92
C ASP A 3 -1.49 15.77 3.95
N SER A 4 -0.43 15.90 3.17
CA SER A 4 0.00 14.88 2.24
C SER A 4 0.57 13.70 3.03
N ILE A 5 -0.15 12.58 3.05
CA ILE A 5 0.25 11.33 3.74
C ILE A 5 0.87 10.31 2.78
N ALA A 6 0.87 10.61 1.49
CA ALA A 6 1.63 9.93 0.46
C ALA A 6 2.22 10.95 -0.51
N THR A 7 3.40 10.70 -1.03
CA THR A 7 4.10 11.59 -1.96
C THR A 7 4.57 10.84 -3.18
N LEU A 8 4.63 11.53 -4.33
CA LEU A 8 5.26 11.05 -5.55
C LEU A 8 6.46 11.92 -5.86
N SER A 9 7.62 11.31 -6.01
CA SER A 9 8.83 11.95 -6.51
C SER A 9 9.34 11.21 -7.74
N GLN A 10 10.21 11.89 -8.51
CA GLN A 10 10.84 11.33 -9.70
C GLN A 10 12.34 11.45 -9.58
N GLU A 11 13.05 10.34 -9.78
CA GLU A 11 14.51 10.30 -9.88
C GLU A 11 14.89 9.63 -11.21
N ASN A 12 15.33 10.43 -12.19
CA ASN A 12 15.49 9.99 -13.58
C ASN A 12 14.19 9.37 -14.10
N ASP A 13 14.23 8.12 -14.56
CA ASP A 13 13.06 7.38 -15.06
C ASP A 13 12.34 6.55 -13.97
N ILE A 14 12.69 6.77 -12.68
CA ILE A 14 12.09 6.03 -11.57
C ILE A 14 11.11 6.93 -10.84
N SER A 15 9.85 6.51 -10.80
CA SER A 15 8.82 7.13 -9.98
C SER A 15 8.80 6.49 -8.60
N ILE A 16 8.77 7.29 -7.54
CA ILE A 16 8.81 6.81 -6.15
C ILE A 16 7.55 7.29 -5.43
N ILE A 17 6.70 6.36 -5.04
CA ILE A 17 5.57 6.62 -4.14
C ILE A 17 6.00 6.26 -2.72
N LYS A 18 6.04 7.26 -1.83
CA LYS A 18 6.35 7.09 -0.43
C LYS A 18 5.10 7.28 0.43
N LEU A 19 4.85 6.31 1.31
CA LEU A 19 3.79 6.35 2.33
C LEU A 19 4.38 6.91 3.62
N ASP A 20 3.79 7.99 4.15
CA ASP A 20 4.24 8.58 5.41
C ASP A 20 3.11 9.39 6.06
N ASP A 21 2.29 8.75 6.88
CA ASP A 21 1.24 9.40 7.68
C ASP A 21 1.74 9.82 9.07
N GLY A 22 3.04 9.64 9.35
CA GLY A 22 3.64 9.89 10.65
C GLY A 22 3.23 8.90 11.75
N LYS A 23 2.45 7.86 11.41
CA LYS A 23 1.89 6.87 12.34
C LYS A 23 2.11 5.45 11.81
N ALA A 24 1.01 4.75 11.51
CA ALA A 24 1.03 3.33 11.12
C ALA A 24 1.06 3.11 9.60
N ASN A 25 1.09 4.15 8.78
CA ASN A 25 0.87 4.06 7.34
C ASN A 25 -0.34 3.18 7.02
N ALA A 26 -1.42 3.40 7.81
CA ALA A 26 -2.64 2.64 7.65
C ALA A 26 -3.33 3.02 6.34
N PHE A 27 -3.74 2.03 5.59
CA PHE A 27 -4.54 2.21 4.39
C PHE A 27 -5.98 2.62 4.77
N SER A 28 -6.13 3.87 5.21
CA SER A 28 -7.40 4.56 5.37
C SER A 28 -7.98 4.95 4.01
N TYR A 29 -9.22 5.42 3.99
CA TYR A 29 -9.82 5.98 2.77
C TYR A 29 -8.94 7.07 2.15
N ASP A 30 -8.43 8.00 2.98
CA ASP A 30 -7.60 9.12 2.52
C ASP A 30 -6.25 8.66 1.97
N MET A 31 -5.56 7.73 2.67
CA MET A 31 -4.30 7.15 2.19
C MET A 31 -4.51 6.44 0.85
N LEU A 32 -5.54 5.60 0.75
CA LEU A 32 -5.83 4.87 -0.48
C LEU A 32 -6.22 5.79 -1.63
N SER A 33 -7.01 6.84 -1.35
CA SER A 33 -7.35 7.84 -2.37
C SER A 33 -6.10 8.53 -2.90
N GLN A 34 -5.23 9.02 -2.01
CA GLN A 34 -3.98 9.68 -2.42
C GLN A 34 -3.07 8.73 -3.20
N VAL A 35 -2.85 7.51 -2.73
CA VAL A 35 -1.99 6.54 -3.42
C VAL A 35 -2.53 6.20 -4.81
N ASN A 36 -3.85 5.95 -4.96
CA ASN A 36 -4.45 5.70 -6.26
C ASN A 36 -4.32 6.90 -7.21
N GLU A 37 -4.49 8.13 -6.69
CA GLU A 37 -4.30 9.36 -7.48
C GLU A 37 -2.84 9.55 -7.91
N LEU A 38 -1.87 9.25 -7.04
CA LEU A 38 -0.45 9.32 -7.35
C LEU A 38 -0.05 8.25 -8.37
N LEU A 39 -0.55 7.02 -8.21
CA LEU A 39 -0.32 5.92 -9.14
C LEU A 39 -0.81 6.24 -10.55
N ALA A 40 -1.95 6.93 -10.66
CA ALA A 40 -2.49 7.38 -11.95
C ALA A 40 -1.59 8.42 -12.66
N LYS A 41 -0.69 9.09 -11.94
CA LYS A 41 0.27 10.06 -12.48
C LYS A 41 1.61 9.45 -12.89
N VAL A 42 1.87 8.20 -12.51
CA VAL A 42 3.11 7.49 -12.86
C VAL A 42 3.10 7.15 -14.36
N PRO A 43 4.16 7.47 -15.12
CA PRO A 43 4.28 7.09 -16.53
C PRO A 43 4.16 5.57 -16.70
N ARG A 44 3.38 5.14 -17.71
CA ARG A 44 3.17 3.73 -18.02
C ARG A 44 3.95 3.23 -19.24
N ASP A 45 4.64 4.12 -19.91
CA ASP A 45 5.39 3.86 -21.15
C ASP A 45 6.91 3.83 -20.94
N SER A 46 7.39 4.27 -19.77
CA SER A 46 8.82 4.36 -19.47
C SER A 46 9.12 4.22 -17.98
N GLY A 47 10.34 3.78 -17.66
CA GLY A 47 10.87 3.74 -16.31
C GLY A 47 10.33 2.62 -15.45
N ALA A 48 10.38 2.83 -14.12
CA ALA A 48 9.93 1.90 -13.10
C ALA A 48 9.21 2.63 -11.96
N LEU A 49 8.42 1.89 -11.20
CA LEU A 49 7.77 2.36 -9.97
C LEU A 49 8.44 1.75 -8.75
N VAL A 50 8.80 2.58 -7.78
CA VAL A 50 9.17 2.17 -6.43
C VAL A 50 8.06 2.56 -5.47
N ILE A 51 7.63 1.65 -4.63
CA ILE A 51 6.72 1.92 -3.51
C ILE A 51 7.46 1.66 -2.22
N THR A 52 7.43 2.62 -1.30
CA THR A 52 8.10 2.51 -0.01
C THR A 52 7.28 3.14 1.10
N GLY A 53 7.62 2.82 2.34
CA GLY A 53 7.07 3.47 3.53
C GLY A 53 8.10 4.39 4.19
N ARG A 54 7.88 4.68 5.48
CA ARG A 54 8.87 5.35 6.33
C ARG A 54 9.77 4.34 7.02
N GLU A 55 10.84 4.82 7.61
CA GLU A 55 11.78 3.98 8.36
C GLU A 55 11.05 3.13 9.42
N GLY A 56 11.32 1.82 9.41
CA GLY A 56 10.75 0.83 10.32
C GLY A 56 9.34 0.38 9.99
N LEU A 57 8.67 0.98 9.01
CA LEU A 57 7.28 0.67 8.71
C LEU A 57 6.92 0.92 7.23
N PHE A 58 6.60 -0.15 6.54
CA PHE A 58 5.99 -0.04 5.21
C PHE A 58 4.51 0.33 5.34
N SER A 59 3.70 -0.54 5.94
CA SER A 59 2.28 -0.28 6.24
C SER A 59 1.72 -1.26 7.27
N GLY A 60 0.83 -0.78 8.13
CA GLY A 60 0.05 -1.57 9.08
C GLY A 60 -1.20 -2.24 8.49
N GLY A 61 -1.47 -2.06 7.19
CA GLY A 61 -2.68 -2.57 6.56
C GLY A 61 -3.87 -1.63 6.63
N PHE A 62 -5.09 -2.15 6.49
CA PHE A 62 -6.30 -1.33 6.57
C PHE A 62 -6.44 -0.58 7.89
N ASP A 63 -7.03 0.62 7.84
CA ASP A 63 -7.28 1.43 9.03
C ASP A 63 -8.26 0.74 9.98
N LEU A 64 -7.73 0.24 11.10
CA LEU A 64 -8.51 -0.43 12.12
C LEU A 64 -9.55 0.47 12.79
N LYS A 65 -9.34 1.79 12.80
CA LYS A 65 -10.32 2.74 13.34
C LYS A 65 -11.57 2.76 12.49
N THR A 66 -11.41 2.81 11.18
CA THR A 66 -12.53 2.72 10.24
C THR A 66 -13.26 1.38 10.37
N LEU A 67 -12.52 0.26 10.47
CA LEU A 67 -13.13 -1.07 10.66
C LEU A 67 -13.91 -1.16 11.97
N ALA A 68 -13.41 -0.57 13.05
CA ALA A 68 -14.05 -0.57 14.36
C ALA A 68 -15.34 0.26 14.45
N THR A 69 -15.59 1.16 13.50
CA THR A 69 -16.82 1.96 13.47
C THR A 69 -18.07 1.12 13.22
N GLY A 70 -17.93 -0.03 12.54
CA GLY A 70 -19.07 -0.81 12.03
C GLY A 70 -19.89 -0.11 10.94
N ASP A 71 -19.45 1.07 10.47
CA ASP A 71 -20.07 1.80 9.36
C ASP A 71 -19.75 1.10 8.04
N MET A 72 -20.66 0.24 7.60
CA MET A 72 -20.46 -0.61 6.41
C MET A 72 -20.24 0.20 5.15
N GLU A 73 -20.79 1.40 5.02
CA GLU A 73 -20.58 2.25 3.85
C GLU A 73 -19.13 2.73 3.77
N LYS A 74 -18.59 3.24 4.89
CA LYS A 74 -17.18 3.68 4.97
C LYS A 74 -16.21 2.51 4.80
N ILE A 75 -16.50 1.39 5.47
CA ILE A 75 -15.68 0.17 5.35
C ILE A 75 -15.63 -0.30 3.91
N THR A 76 -16.79 -0.41 3.25
CA THR A 76 -16.87 -0.87 1.85
C THR A 76 -16.10 0.04 0.92
N LYS A 77 -16.24 1.37 1.04
CA LYS A 77 -15.50 2.33 0.23
C LYS A 77 -13.98 2.20 0.41
N MET A 78 -13.52 2.07 1.65
CA MET A 78 -12.10 1.87 1.94
C MET A 78 -11.58 0.55 1.36
N VAL A 79 -12.29 -0.54 1.55
CA VAL A 79 -11.89 -1.87 1.05
C VAL A 79 -11.88 -1.91 -0.48
N GLN A 80 -12.86 -1.29 -1.15
CA GLN A 80 -12.90 -1.18 -2.62
C GLN A 80 -11.68 -0.43 -3.17
N LEU A 81 -11.25 0.65 -2.52
CA LEU A 81 -10.05 1.38 -2.91
C LEU A 81 -8.79 0.53 -2.71
N GLY A 82 -8.72 -0.27 -1.65
CA GLY A 82 -7.61 -1.19 -1.42
C GLY A 82 -7.52 -2.26 -2.51
N TYR A 83 -8.64 -2.86 -2.90
CA TYR A 83 -8.67 -3.82 -4.01
C TYR A 83 -8.34 -3.18 -5.34
N ARG A 84 -8.83 -1.98 -5.59
CA ARG A 84 -8.47 -1.23 -6.79
C ARG A 84 -6.96 -1.01 -6.85
N LEU A 85 -6.33 -0.60 -5.76
CA LEU A 85 -4.88 -0.44 -5.69
C LEU A 85 -4.15 -1.74 -6.06
N LEU A 86 -4.54 -2.89 -5.48
CA LEU A 86 -3.92 -4.17 -5.79
C LEU A 86 -4.07 -4.56 -7.27
N LEU A 87 -5.26 -4.35 -7.85
CA LEU A 87 -5.50 -4.64 -9.26
C LEU A 87 -4.67 -3.73 -10.18
N GLU A 88 -4.57 -2.45 -9.87
CA GLU A 88 -3.76 -1.49 -10.62
C GLU A 88 -2.27 -1.83 -10.54
N LEU A 89 -1.77 -2.26 -9.38
CA LEU A 89 -0.38 -2.70 -9.23
C LEU A 89 -0.13 -4.00 -9.99
N PHE A 90 -1.03 -4.99 -9.88
CA PHE A 90 -0.88 -6.27 -10.55
C PHE A 90 -0.90 -6.16 -12.08
N SER A 91 -1.66 -5.20 -12.61
CA SER A 91 -1.79 -4.92 -14.06
C SER A 91 -0.89 -3.76 -14.53
N PHE A 92 0.08 -3.33 -13.72
CA PHE A 92 0.92 -2.21 -14.07
C PHE A 92 1.91 -2.57 -15.18
N ASP A 93 2.03 -1.70 -16.20
CA ASP A 93 2.79 -1.99 -17.43
C ASP A 93 4.31 -1.86 -17.26
N ARG A 94 4.79 -1.49 -16.07
CA ARG A 94 6.21 -1.25 -15.79
C ARG A 94 6.67 -2.04 -14.58
N PRO A 95 7.97 -2.30 -14.47
CA PRO A 95 8.52 -2.94 -13.28
C PRO A 95 8.16 -2.17 -12.01
N ILE A 96 7.67 -2.90 -11.02
CA ILE A 96 7.39 -2.37 -9.68
C ILE A 96 8.37 -2.98 -8.69
N VAL A 97 9.01 -2.12 -7.90
CA VAL A 97 9.85 -2.51 -6.77
C VAL A 97 9.17 -2.09 -5.47
N ALA A 98 8.89 -3.04 -4.59
CA ALA A 98 8.55 -2.75 -3.21
C ALA A 98 9.84 -2.60 -2.40
N ALA A 99 10.16 -1.38 -1.99
CA ALA A 99 11.22 -1.12 -1.02
C ALA A 99 10.62 -1.19 0.39
N VAL A 100 10.68 -2.38 0.98
CA VAL A 100 10.03 -2.71 2.25
C VAL A 100 10.85 -2.16 3.40
N SER A 101 10.48 -0.96 3.83
CA SER A 101 11.20 -0.15 4.82
C SER A 101 11.00 -0.59 6.28
N GLY A 102 10.33 -1.70 6.52
CA GLY A 102 10.03 -2.22 7.85
C GLY A 102 8.80 -3.14 7.85
N HIS A 103 8.01 -3.08 8.92
CA HIS A 103 6.80 -3.92 9.05
C HIS A 103 5.83 -3.73 7.87
N SER A 104 5.33 -4.84 7.33
CA SER A 104 4.38 -4.87 6.22
C SER A 104 3.26 -5.86 6.55
N ILE A 105 2.10 -5.35 6.94
CA ILE A 105 1.04 -6.12 7.57
C ILE A 105 -0.24 -6.05 6.71
N ALA A 106 -0.96 -7.17 6.63
CA ALA A 106 -2.27 -7.27 5.99
C ALA A 106 -2.24 -6.70 4.55
N LEU A 107 -3.05 -5.70 4.21
CA LEU A 107 -3.01 -5.04 2.89
C LEU A 107 -1.61 -4.54 2.52
N GLY A 108 -0.79 -4.10 3.51
CA GLY A 108 0.60 -3.73 3.27
C GLY A 108 1.43 -4.88 2.68
N LEU A 109 1.29 -6.08 3.23
CA LEU A 109 1.92 -7.27 2.66
C LEU A 109 1.42 -7.54 1.24
N PHE A 110 0.12 -7.43 0.98
CA PHE A 110 -0.43 -7.69 -0.35
C PHE A 110 0.08 -6.68 -1.39
N VAL A 111 0.24 -5.42 -1.01
CA VAL A 111 0.90 -4.40 -1.85
C VAL A 111 2.34 -4.80 -2.16
N THR A 112 3.12 -5.28 -1.16
CA THR A 112 4.49 -5.75 -1.43
C THR A 112 4.51 -7.01 -2.30
N CYS A 113 3.54 -7.90 -2.16
CA CYS A 113 3.42 -9.11 -2.99
C CYS A 113 3.02 -8.80 -4.43
N SER A 114 2.31 -7.70 -4.68
CA SER A 114 1.91 -7.27 -6.02
C SER A 114 3.07 -6.68 -6.83
N ALA A 115 4.22 -6.38 -6.20
CA ALA A 115 5.40 -5.88 -6.87
C ALA A 115 6.17 -7.02 -7.57
N ASP A 116 6.86 -6.71 -8.67
CA ASP A 116 7.73 -7.64 -9.39
C ASP A 116 8.97 -7.98 -8.57
N TYR A 117 9.50 -7.00 -7.85
CA TYR A 117 10.68 -7.14 -7.02
C TYR A 117 10.47 -6.58 -5.62
N ARG A 118 11.04 -7.23 -4.63
CA ARG A 118 10.97 -6.83 -3.21
C ARG A 118 12.38 -6.71 -2.65
N ILE A 119 12.69 -5.56 -2.07
CA ILE A 119 13.92 -5.34 -1.30
C ILE A 119 13.48 -4.95 0.09
N ALA A 120 13.86 -5.71 1.09
CA ALA A 120 13.53 -5.42 2.48
C ALA A 120 14.77 -4.94 3.23
N ILE A 121 14.55 -4.01 4.15
CA ILE A 121 15.58 -3.62 5.12
C ILE A 121 15.87 -4.80 6.05
N ASP A 122 17.14 -5.00 6.39
CA ASP A 122 17.53 -5.98 7.39
C ASP A 122 17.09 -5.54 8.79
N GLY A 123 16.57 -6.48 9.58
CA GLY A 123 16.10 -6.20 10.94
C GLY A 123 14.97 -7.14 11.40
N GLN A 124 14.51 -6.92 12.63
CA GLN A 124 13.41 -7.69 13.23
C GLN A 124 12.05 -7.10 12.81
N TYR A 125 11.72 -7.23 11.55
CA TYR A 125 10.44 -6.76 11.00
C TYR A 125 9.51 -7.92 10.68
N VAL A 126 8.21 -7.64 10.72
CA VAL A 126 7.16 -8.63 10.46
C VAL A 126 6.50 -8.30 9.12
N CYS A 127 6.48 -9.31 8.24
CA CYS A 127 5.68 -9.29 7.01
C CYS A 127 4.65 -10.42 7.14
N GLN A 128 3.37 -10.09 7.36
CA GLN A 128 2.37 -11.13 7.57
C GLN A 128 0.97 -10.70 7.15
N ALA A 129 0.18 -11.68 6.70
CA ALA A 129 -1.26 -11.55 6.52
C ALA A 129 -1.95 -11.77 7.88
N ASN A 130 -2.47 -10.69 8.46
CA ASN A 130 -3.14 -10.73 9.77
C ASN A 130 -4.62 -11.12 9.67
N GLU A 131 -5.17 -11.23 8.49
CA GLU A 131 -6.58 -11.48 8.22
C GLU A 131 -7.03 -12.77 8.93
N VAL A 132 -6.35 -13.87 8.71
CA VAL A 132 -6.66 -15.18 9.32
C VAL A 132 -6.56 -15.12 10.84
N ARG A 133 -5.61 -14.38 11.39
CA ARG A 133 -5.45 -14.23 12.85
C ARG A 133 -6.59 -13.44 13.48
N ASN A 134 -7.25 -12.60 12.69
CA ASN A 134 -8.39 -11.77 13.10
C ASN A 134 -9.75 -12.37 12.68
N ASN A 135 -9.80 -13.67 12.33
CA ASN A 135 -10.98 -14.34 11.78
C ASN A 135 -11.57 -13.64 10.53
N MET A 136 -10.72 -13.07 9.71
CA MET A 136 -11.08 -12.49 8.43
C MET A 136 -10.66 -13.43 7.31
N ASP A 137 -11.47 -13.51 6.26
CA ASP A 137 -11.09 -14.23 5.05
C ASP A 137 -10.05 -13.43 4.25
N ILE A 138 -9.09 -14.14 3.66
CA ILE A 138 -8.22 -13.56 2.64
C ILE A 138 -9.03 -13.61 1.32
N PRO A 139 -9.24 -12.46 0.67
CA PRO A 139 -9.95 -12.44 -0.59
C PRO A 139 -9.28 -13.33 -1.63
N THR A 140 -10.07 -14.20 -2.28
CA THR A 140 -9.55 -15.14 -3.28
C THR A 140 -8.87 -14.45 -4.46
N GLN A 141 -9.18 -13.19 -4.72
CA GLN A 141 -8.54 -12.37 -5.75
C GLN A 141 -7.07 -12.04 -5.45
N ILE A 142 -6.61 -12.27 -4.23
CA ILE A 142 -5.24 -11.97 -3.77
C ILE A 142 -4.39 -13.27 -3.69
N MET A 143 -5.03 -14.42 -3.68
CA MET A 143 -4.40 -15.73 -3.68
C MET A 143 -4.10 -16.21 -5.10
#